data_0ca71dc3265225e1cb389be4f1e60244
#
_entry.id   0ca71dc3265225e1cb389be4f1e60244
#
_cell.length_a   1.000
_cell.length_b   1.000
_cell.length_c   1.000
_cell.angle_alpha   90.00
_cell.angle_beta   90.00
_cell.angle_gamma   90.00
#
_symmetry.space_group_name_H-M   'P 1'
#
loop_
_entity.id
_entity.type
_entity.pdbx_description
1 polymer ?
#
loop_
_entity_poly.entity_id
_entity_poly.type
_entity_poly.pdbx_seq_one_letter_code
_entity_poly.pdbx_strand_id
1 'polypeptide(L)'
;MDYRLAREKMVKRQLIPRGIKDPEVLEAMGKVPRDLFVEEALGGETYNDHPLPIGHNQTISQPYIVALMTEALELTGDEKVLEIGTGSGYQTAILAELSYKVYTVERIRALMVGARSILARLNYNNILFKAFDGTLGWKEYEPYDAIIITAGSPKLPQPLLDQLAEGGRLIIPIGDMSSQELIKMTNRRGRYIEKNLGGCRFVNLIGVHGWKE
;
A
#
# COMPACT_ATOMS: atom_id res chain seq x y z
N MET A 1 -13.74 -4.20 -22.84
CA MET A 1 -13.64 -2.85 -22.20
C MET A 1 -12.28 -2.26 -22.54
N ASP A 2 -12.19 -0.95 -22.82
CA ASP A 2 -10.89 -0.28 -22.98
C ASP A 2 -10.37 0.13 -21.59
N TYR A 3 -9.54 -0.73 -21.02
CA TYR A 3 -8.97 -0.52 -19.67
C TYR A 3 -8.02 0.69 -19.63
N ARG A 4 -7.37 1.04 -20.72
CA ARG A 4 -6.53 2.25 -20.78
C ARG A 4 -7.38 3.51 -20.59
N LEU A 5 -8.49 3.60 -21.30
CA LEU A 5 -9.42 4.73 -21.17
C LEU A 5 -10.07 4.77 -19.77
N ALA A 6 -10.41 3.60 -19.20
CA ALA A 6 -10.98 3.52 -17.86
C ALA A 6 -9.99 4.01 -16.79
N ARG A 7 -8.70 3.64 -16.90
CA ARG A 7 -7.61 4.09 -16.03
C ARG A 7 -7.37 5.61 -16.12
N GLU A 8 -7.34 6.16 -17.35
CA GLU A 8 -7.24 7.60 -17.53
C GLU A 8 -8.42 8.36 -16.90
N LYS A 9 -9.65 7.83 -17.03
CA LYS A 9 -10.84 8.40 -16.40
C LYS A 9 -10.75 8.33 -14.87
N MET A 10 -10.25 7.23 -14.29
CA MET A 10 -10.02 7.09 -12.85
C MET A 10 -9.11 8.23 -12.36
N VAL A 11 -7.96 8.44 -12.97
CA VAL A 11 -7.04 9.53 -12.59
C VAL A 11 -7.74 10.90 -12.70
N LYS A 12 -8.31 11.21 -13.86
CA LYS A 12 -8.87 12.55 -14.16
C LYS A 12 -10.14 12.88 -13.38
N ARG A 13 -10.98 11.88 -13.08
CA ARG A 13 -12.34 12.11 -12.53
C ARG A 13 -12.51 11.67 -11.08
N GLN A 14 -11.60 10.85 -10.56
CA GLN A 14 -11.70 10.34 -9.19
C GLN A 14 -10.55 10.83 -8.31
N LEU A 15 -9.29 10.83 -8.79
CA LEU A 15 -8.13 11.16 -7.98
C LEU A 15 -7.89 12.68 -7.91
N ILE A 16 -7.72 13.34 -9.05
CA ILE A 16 -7.46 14.79 -9.13
C ILE A 16 -8.55 15.64 -8.44
N PRO A 17 -9.85 15.42 -8.69
CA PRO A 17 -10.90 16.22 -8.05
C PRO A 17 -11.01 16.02 -6.53
N ARG A 18 -10.48 14.90 -6.01
CA ARG A 18 -10.42 14.61 -4.57
C ARG A 18 -9.13 15.08 -3.91
N GLY A 19 -8.27 15.80 -4.63
CA GLY A 19 -7.12 16.50 -4.07
C GLY A 19 -5.79 15.77 -4.16
N ILE A 20 -5.68 14.66 -4.90
CA ILE A 20 -4.37 14.08 -5.25
C ILE A 20 -3.68 15.03 -6.23
N LYS A 21 -2.47 15.48 -5.89
CA LYS A 21 -1.75 16.56 -6.60
C LYS A 21 -0.35 16.15 -7.06
N ASP A 22 0.24 15.14 -6.43
CA ASP A 22 1.58 14.68 -6.78
C ASP A 22 1.57 14.11 -8.20
N PRO A 23 2.32 14.73 -9.16
CA PRO A 23 2.32 14.30 -10.55
C PRO A 23 2.89 12.90 -10.74
N GLU A 24 3.89 12.50 -9.96
CA GLU A 24 4.50 11.17 -10.05
C GLU A 24 3.51 10.09 -9.58
N VAL A 25 2.76 10.36 -8.50
CA VAL A 25 1.68 9.47 -8.04
C VAL A 25 0.58 9.35 -9.09
N LEU A 26 0.14 10.46 -9.69
CA LEU A 26 -0.88 10.44 -10.74
C LEU A 26 -0.40 9.71 -11.99
N GLU A 27 0.88 9.85 -12.35
CA GLU A 27 1.49 9.11 -13.46
C GLU A 27 1.54 7.60 -13.17
N ALA A 28 2.04 7.19 -12.01
CA ALA A 28 2.09 5.79 -11.59
C ALA A 28 0.68 5.15 -11.58
N MET A 29 -0.33 5.85 -11.02
CA MET A 29 -1.73 5.42 -11.05
C MET A 29 -2.30 5.33 -12.48
N GLY A 30 -1.83 6.18 -13.39
CA GLY A 30 -2.16 6.17 -14.81
C GLY A 30 -1.43 5.10 -15.62
N LYS A 31 -0.29 4.61 -15.14
CA LYS A 31 0.57 3.62 -15.81
C LYS A 31 0.23 2.19 -15.42
N VAL A 32 0.13 1.90 -14.12
CA VAL A 32 -0.06 0.54 -13.60
C VAL A 32 -1.43 -0.03 -13.96
N PRO A 33 -1.51 -1.17 -14.68
CA PRO A 33 -2.77 -1.78 -15.13
C PRO A 33 -3.47 -2.51 -13.98
N ARG A 34 -4.34 -1.80 -13.25
CA ARG A 34 -5.08 -2.34 -12.09
C ARG A 34 -5.91 -3.57 -12.43
N ASP A 35 -6.39 -3.67 -13.68
CA ASP A 35 -7.16 -4.79 -14.21
C ASP A 35 -6.42 -6.14 -14.16
N LEU A 36 -5.09 -6.13 -14.14
CA LEU A 36 -4.30 -7.35 -13.99
C LEU A 36 -4.21 -7.88 -12.55
N PHE A 37 -4.66 -7.08 -11.56
CA PHE A 37 -4.59 -7.39 -10.12
C PHE A 37 -5.94 -7.78 -9.51
N VAL A 38 -6.97 -7.95 -10.33
CA VAL A 38 -8.31 -8.39 -9.96
C VAL A 38 -8.74 -9.57 -10.82
N GLU A 39 -9.73 -10.33 -10.35
CA GLU A 39 -10.32 -11.42 -11.13
C GLU A 39 -11.02 -10.88 -12.38
N GLU A 40 -10.93 -11.60 -13.50
CA GLU A 40 -11.52 -11.20 -14.79
C GLU A 40 -13.03 -10.92 -14.69
N ALA A 41 -13.74 -11.66 -13.86
CA ALA A 41 -15.18 -11.46 -13.60
C ALA A 41 -15.52 -10.07 -13.06
N LEU A 42 -14.56 -9.39 -12.41
CA LEU A 42 -14.71 -8.04 -11.85
C LEU A 42 -14.18 -6.95 -12.79
N GLY A 43 -13.79 -7.30 -14.01
CA GLY A 43 -13.18 -6.37 -14.97
C GLY A 43 -13.97 -5.08 -15.22
N GLY A 44 -15.32 -5.17 -15.18
CA GLY A 44 -16.20 -4.01 -15.32
C GLY A 44 -16.13 -2.98 -14.19
N GLU A 45 -15.67 -3.39 -13.00
CA GLU A 45 -15.65 -2.58 -11.78
C GLU A 45 -14.22 -2.15 -11.37
N THR A 46 -13.22 -2.67 -12.06
CA THR A 46 -11.80 -2.54 -11.68
C THR A 46 -11.35 -1.10 -11.40
N TYR A 47 -11.85 -0.15 -12.18
CA TYR A 47 -11.50 1.27 -12.09
C TYR A 47 -12.55 2.12 -11.38
N ASN A 48 -13.57 1.50 -10.77
CA ASN A 48 -14.51 2.20 -9.89
C ASN A 48 -13.84 2.50 -8.54
N ASP A 49 -14.30 3.57 -7.87
CA ASP A 49 -13.67 4.06 -6.66
C ASP A 49 -14.17 3.32 -5.39
N HIS A 50 -13.99 2.02 -5.38
CA HIS A 50 -14.27 1.14 -4.24
C HIS A 50 -13.30 -0.05 -4.19
N PRO A 51 -13.15 -0.73 -3.02
CA PRO A 51 -12.36 -1.94 -2.90
C PRO A 51 -13.05 -3.12 -3.62
N LEU A 52 -12.24 -4.09 -4.09
CA LEU A 52 -12.72 -5.32 -4.72
C LEU A 52 -12.11 -6.55 -4.03
N PRO A 53 -12.83 -7.69 -3.98
CA PRO A 53 -12.29 -8.92 -3.40
C PRO A 53 -11.14 -9.48 -4.26
N ILE A 54 -10.15 -10.08 -3.58
CA ILE A 54 -9.00 -10.77 -4.19
C ILE A 54 -8.82 -12.20 -3.67
N GLY A 55 -9.88 -12.77 -3.09
CA GLY A 55 -9.82 -14.06 -2.40
C GLY A 55 -9.31 -13.95 -0.95
N HIS A 56 -9.33 -15.07 -0.23
CA HIS A 56 -8.86 -15.17 1.16
C HIS A 56 -9.44 -14.13 2.13
N ASN A 57 -10.67 -13.66 1.90
CA ASN A 57 -11.30 -12.57 2.64
C ASN A 57 -10.48 -11.25 2.63
N GLN A 58 -9.65 -11.05 1.59
CA GLN A 58 -8.88 -9.83 1.39
C GLN A 58 -9.42 -9.02 0.21
N THR A 59 -9.00 -7.76 0.14
CA THR A 59 -9.43 -6.84 -0.92
C THR A 59 -8.24 -6.09 -1.50
N ILE A 60 -8.33 -5.74 -2.79
CA ILE A 60 -7.54 -4.65 -3.37
C ILE A 60 -8.18 -3.33 -2.93
N SER A 61 -7.38 -2.42 -2.39
CA SER A 61 -7.88 -1.15 -1.86
C SER A 61 -8.49 -0.26 -2.95
N GLN A 62 -9.42 0.62 -2.54
CA GLN A 62 -10.01 1.67 -3.37
C GLN A 62 -8.90 2.51 -4.03
N PRO A 63 -9.00 2.85 -5.34
CA PRO A 63 -7.98 3.62 -6.04
C PRO A 63 -7.58 4.93 -5.33
N TYR A 64 -8.56 5.69 -4.82
CA TYR A 64 -8.29 6.91 -4.10
C TYR A 64 -7.44 6.70 -2.83
N ILE A 65 -7.72 5.65 -2.07
CA ILE A 65 -6.95 5.35 -0.84
C ILE A 65 -5.52 4.95 -1.20
N VAL A 66 -5.32 4.15 -2.25
CA VAL A 66 -3.97 3.82 -2.76
C VAL A 66 -3.20 5.11 -3.09
N ALA A 67 -3.80 6.02 -3.86
CA ALA A 67 -3.16 7.27 -4.25
C ALA A 67 -2.87 8.18 -3.04
N LEU A 68 -3.83 8.33 -2.11
CA LEU A 68 -3.68 9.14 -0.90
C LEU A 68 -2.55 8.64 0.01
N MET A 69 -2.50 7.32 0.25
CA MET A 69 -1.44 6.73 1.07
C MET A 69 -0.07 6.88 0.40
N THR A 70 0.00 6.69 -0.92
CA THR A 70 1.25 6.84 -1.68
C THR A 70 1.72 8.29 -1.69
N GLU A 71 0.84 9.26 -1.96
CA GLU A 71 1.16 10.70 -1.91
C GLU A 71 1.67 11.12 -0.53
N ALA A 72 1.06 10.59 0.55
CA ALA A 72 1.45 10.89 1.91
C ALA A 72 2.85 10.37 2.29
N LEU A 73 3.41 9.41 1.54
CA LEU A 73 4.79 8.94 1.72
C LEU A 73 5.82 9.95 1.18
N GLU A 74 5.43 10.87 0.28
CA GLU A 74 6.33 11.90 -0.28
C GLU A 74 7.59 11.26 -0.88
N LEU A 75 7.41 10.27 -1.78
CA LEU A 75 8.50 9.54 -2.44
C LEU A 75 9.15 10.40 -3.53
N THR A 76 10.48 10.27 -3.69
CA THR A 76 11.30 11.02 -4.66
C THR A 76 12.06 10.13 -5.63
N GLY A 77 11.91 8.80 -5.51
CA GLY A 77 12.55 7.80 -6.38
C GLY A 77 13.70 7.03 -5.72
N ASP A 78 14.31 7.58 -4.68
CA ASP A 78 15.51 7.01 -4.05
C ASP A 78 15.22 6.18 -2.79
N GLU A 79 13.95 6.11 -2.38
CA GLU A 79 13.56 5.52 -1.11
C GLU A 79 13.61 3.99 -1.12
N LYS A 80 13.97 3.46 0.03
CA LYS A 80 13.77 2.08 0.44
C LYS A 80 12.45 1.98 1.19
N VAL A 81 11.47 1.34 0.57
CA VAL A 81 10.09 1.26 1.07
C VAL A 81 9.78 -0.12 1.64
N LEU A 82 9.22 -0.19 2.84
CA LEU A 82 8.61 -1.40 3.41
C LEU A 82 7.09 -1.33 3.26
N GLU A 83 6.51 -2.33 2.61
CA GLU A 83 5.07 -2.54 2.53
C GLU A 83 4.65 -3.72 3.40
N ILE A 84 3.62 -3.52 4.22
CA ILE A 84 2.97 -4.57 5.00
C ILE A 84 1.57 -4.83 4.44
N GLY A 85 1.40 -6.02 3.85
CA GLY A 85 0.19 -6.42 3.15
C GLY A 85 0.33 -6.30 1.63
N THR A 86 1.09 -7.18 0.99
CA THR A 86 1.23 -7.25 -0.48
C THR A 86 -0.13 -7.41 -1.18
N GLY A 87 -1.00 -8.26 -0.62
CA GLY A 87 -2.33 -8.54 -1.17
C GLY A 87 -2.29 -8.94 -2.64
N SER A 88 -2.96 -8.17 -3.49
CA SER A 88 -2.94 -8.37 -4.95
C SER A 88 -1.60 -8.01 -5.61
N GLY A 89 -0.78 -7.14 -4.96
CA GLY A 89 0.43 -6.55 -5.54
C GLY A 89 0.22 -5.20 -6.25
N TYR A 90 -1.01 -4.66 -6.27
CA TYR A 90 -1.27 -3.38 -6.94
C TYR A 90 -0.58 -2.20 -6.25
N GLN A 91 -0.72 -2.08 -4.93
CA GLN A 91 0.01 -1.06 -4.16
C GLN A 91 1.53 -1.27 -4.30
N THR A 92 2.01 -2.51 -4.28
CA THR A 92 3.42 -2.85 -4.50
C THR A 92 3.93 -2.34 -5.85
N ALA A 93 3.12 -2.49 -6.93
CA ALA A 93 3.46 -1.98 -8.28
C ALA A 93 3.57 -0.45 -8.29
N ILE A 94 2.63 0.26 -7.66
CA ILE A 94 2.66 1.72 -7.54
C ILE A 94 3.92 2.19 -6.79
N LEU A 95 4.26 1.54 -5.68
CA LEU A 95 5.48 1.84 -4.92
C LEU A 95 6.75 1.56 -5.75
N ALA A 96 6.74 0.49 -6.54
CA ALA A 96 7.89 0.13 -7.39
C ALA A 96 8.15 1.13 -8.53
N GLU A 97 7.13 1.85 -8.99
CA GLU A 97 7.28 2.95 -9.95
C GLU A 97 7.93 4.19 -9.32
N LEU A 98 7.79 4.38 -7.99
CA LEU A 98 8.07 5.62 -7.28
C LEU A 98 9.24 5.53 -6.31
N SER A 99 9.91 4.38 -6.21
CA SER A 99 10.97 4.16 -5.23
C SER A 99 12.14 3.34 -5.77
N TYR A 100 13.30 3.49 -5.15
CA TYR A 100 14.49 2.68 -5.49
C TYR A 100 14.23 1.19 -5.27
N LYS A 101 13.64 0.81 -4.12
CA LYS A 101 13.44 -0.59 -3.74
C LYS A 101 12.22 -0.78 -2.85
N VAL A 102 11.41 -1.77 -3.15
CA VAL A 102 10.26 -2.18 -2.34
C VAL A 102 10.56 -3.51 -1.65
N TYR A 103 10.33 -3.56 -0.36
CA TYR A 103 10.32 -4.76 0.48
C TYR A 103 8.88 -5.00 0.89
N THR A 104 8.26 -6.09 0.42
CA THR A 104 6.86 -6.35 0.72
C THR A 104 6.68 -7.63 1.53
N VAL A 105 5.88 -7.54 2.58
CA VAL A 105 5.61 -8.63 3.51
C VAL A 105 4.13 -8.99 3.44
N GLU A 106 3.84 -10.27 3.23
CA GLU A 106 2.49 -10.81 3.17
C GLU A 106 2.35 -12.05 4.05
N ARG A 107 1.30 -12.10 4.86
CA ARG A 107 0.99 -13.24 5.73
C ARG A 107 0.45 -14.44 4.93
N ILE A 108 -0.37 -14.16 3.93
CA ILE A 108 -1.05 -15.17 3.12
C ILE A 108 -0.18 -15.55 1.93
N ARG A 109 0.55 -16.66 2.07
CA ARG A 109 1.51 -17.11 1.05
C ARG A 109 0.92 -17.22 -0.36
N ALA A 110 -0.35 -17.63 -0.49
CA ALA A 110 -1.01 -17.75 -1.79
C ALA A 110 -1.14 -16.40 -2.49
N LEU A 111 -1.51 -15.33 -1.76
CA LEU A 111 -1.57 -13.97 -2.30
C LEU A 111 -0.19 -13.48 -2.73
N MET A 112 0.83 -13.66 -1.88
CA MET A 112 2.20 -13.28 -2.22
C MET A 112 2.70 -13.94 -3.51
N VAL A 113 2.44 -15.25 -3.69
CA VAL A 113 2.83 -15.99 -4.91
C VAL A 113 2.11 -15.44 -6.14
N GLY A 114 0.81 -15.18 -6.03
CA GLY A 114 0.01 -14.56 -7.10
C GLY A 114 0.54 -13.18 -7.49
N ALA A 115 0.71 -12.30 -6.51
CA ALA A 115 1.25 -10.95 -6.69
C ALA A 115 2.63 -10.97 -7.35
N ARG A 116 3.55 -11.81 -6.86
CA ARG A 116 4.89 -11.98 -7.43
C ARG A 116 4.84 -12.40 -8.91
N SER A 117 3.94 -13.30 -9.28
CA SER A 117 3.77 -13.74 -10.67
C SER A 117 3.31 -12.58 -11.57
N ILE A 118 2.34 -11.77 -11.12
CA ILE A 118 1.83 -10.62 -11.88
C ILE A 118 2.95 -9.58 -12.04
N LEU A 119 3.61 -9.21 -10.96
CA LEU A 119 4.67 -8.21 -10.94
C LEU A 119 5.88 -8.60 -11.79
N ALA A 120 6.25 -9.89 -11.79
CA ALA A 120 7.30 -10.40 -12.68
C ALA A 120 6.92 -10.28 -14.17
N ARG A 121 5.66 -10.56 -14.55
CA ARG A 121 5.16 -10.38 -15.93
C ARG A 121 5.16 -8.91 -16.36
N LEU A 122 4.99 -7.98 -15.40
CA LEU A 122 5.08 -6.54 -15.62
C LEU A 122 6.52 -6.01 -15.58
N ASN A 123 7.53 -6.90 -15.44
CA ASN A 123 8.96 -6.59 -15.42
C ASN A 123 9.41 -5.72 -14.23
N TYR A 124 8.71 -5.76 -13.08
CA TYR A 124 9.20 -5.11 -11.86
C TYR A 124 10.34 -5.93 -11.24
N ASN A 125 11.55 -5.37 -11.23
CA ASN A 125 12.77 -6.03 -10.76
C ASN A 125 13.31 -5.46 -9.43
N ASN A 126 12.67 -4.40 -8.91
CA ASN A 126 13.07 -3.70 -7.69
C ASN A 126 12.23 -4.09 -6.47
N ILE A 127 11.64 -5.30 -6.44
CA ILE A 127 10.78 -5.79 -5.36
C ILE A 127 11.35 -7.04 -4.72
N LEU A 128 11.41 -7.08 -3.39
CA LEU A 128 11.66 -8.29 -2.59
C LEU A 128 10.39 -8.69 -1.85
N PHE A 129 10.13 -10.00 -1.80
CA PHE A 129 8.93 -10.58 -1.18
C PHE A 129 9.28 -11.45 0.00
N LYS A 130 8.51 -11.35 1.09
CA LYS A 130 8.61 -12.22 2.26
C LYS A 130 7.24 -12.68 2.72
N ALA A 131 7.06 -14.01 2.87
CA ALA A 131 5.88 -14.56 3.53
C ALA A 131 6.14 -14.62 5.05
N PHE A 132 5.56 -13.67 5.81
CA PHE A 132 5.86 -13.49 7.23
C PHE A 132 4.79 -12.69 7.96
N ASP A 133 4.86 -12.63 9.30
CA ASP A 133 4.08 -11.68 10.10
C ASP A 133 4.58 -10.26 9.87
N GLY A 134 3.78 -9.47 9.15
CA GLY A 134 4.12 -8.10 8.80
C GLY A 134 4.20 -7.14 9.99
N THR A 135 3.57 -7.46 11.13
CA THR A 135 3.63 -6.62 12.34
C THR A 135 5.03 -6.55 12.97
N LEU A 136 5.91 -7.47 12.58
CA LEU A 136 7.32 -7.52 12.98
C LEU A 136 8.24 -6.75 12.01
N GLY A 137 7.72 -6.31 10.87
CA GLY A 137 8.50 -5.70 9.80
C GLY A 137 9.47 -6.66 9.13
N TRP A 138 10.55 -6.10 8.59
CA TRP A 138 11.63 -6.89 7.97
C TRP A 138 13.00 -6.34 8.37
N LYS A 139 13.42 -6.73 9.56
CA LYS A 139 14.61 -6.21 10.27
C LYS A 139 15.91 -6.31 9.48
N GLU A 140 16.05 -7.36 8.63
CA GLU A 140 17.29 -7.61 7.86
C GLU A 140 17.68 -6.44 6.94
N TYR A 141 16.71 -5.64 6.50
CA TYR A 141 16.92 -4.54 5.55
C TYR A 141 16.64 -3.15 6.13
N GLU A 142 16.41 -3.04 7.45
CA GLU A 142 16.25 -1.74 8.11
C GLU A 142 17.51 -0.86 8.02
N PRO A 143 17.41 0.48 8.14
CA PRO A 143 16.18 1.26 8.24
C PRO A 143 15.49 1.49 6.90
N TYR A 144 14.18 1.85 6.94
CA TYR A 144 13.36 2.18 5.78
C TYR A 144 13.05 3.68 5.73
N ASP A 145 13.14 4.29 4.54
CA ASP A 145 12.78 5.70 4.33
C ASP A 145 11.27 5.91 4.35
N ALA A 146 10.51 4.88 3.94
CA ALA A 146 9.07 4.89 3.99
C ALA A 146 8.52 3.51 4.40
N ILE A 147 7.44 3.50 5.20
CA ILE A 147 6.72 2.28 5.59
C ILE A 147 5.23 2.51 5.31
N ILE A 148 4.59 1.58 4.62
CA ILE A 148 3.14 1.61 4.37
C ILE A 148 2.49 0.33 4.86
N ILE A 149 1.42 0.47 5.63
CA ILE A 149 0.63 -0.65 6.14
C ILE A 149 -0.75 -0.61 5.48
N THR A 150 -1.07 -1.64 4.71
CA THR A 150 -2.32 -1.74 3.94
C THR A 150 -3.39 -2.59 4.65
N ALA A 151 -3.33 -2.63 5.97
CA ALA A 151 -4.27 -3.32 6.84
C ALA A 151 -4.50 -2.52 8.14
N GLY A 152 -5.73 -2.58 8.69
CA GLY A 152 -6.13 -1.83 9.89
C GLY A 152 -5.60 -2.45 11.17
N SER A 153 -4.95 -1.66 12.00
CA SER A 153 -4.34 -2.08 13.26
C SER A 153 -5.05 -1.45 14.47
N PRO A 154 -5.15 -2.16 15.62
CA PRO A 154 -5.68 -1.57 16.84
C PRO A 154 -4.76 -0.48 17.44
N LYS A 155 -3.49 -0.54 17.11
CA LYS A 155 -2.46 0.42 17.53
C LYS A 155 -1.26 0.33 16.59
N LEU A 156 -0.38 1.32 16.64
CA LEU A 156 0.86 1.32 15.88
C LEU A 156 1.82 0.24 16.40
N PRO A 157 2.24 -0.74 15.56
CA PRO A 157 3.22 -1.75 15.96
C PRO A 157 4.60 -1.12 16.18
N GLN A 158 5.12 -1.21 17.42
CA GLN A 158 6.43 -0.62 17.76
C GLN A 158 7.58 -1.10 16.86
N PRO A 159 7.68 -2.39 16.46
CA PRO A 159 8.74 -2.83 15.58
C PRO A 159 8.81 -2.12 14.23
N LEU A 160 7.68 -1.58 13.73
CA LEU A 160 7.66 -0.83 12.48
C LEU A 160 8.19 0.60 12.66
N LEU A 161 7.90 1.21 13.83
CA LEU A 161 8.51 2.50 14.17
C LEU A 161 10.03 2.40 14.35
N ASP A 162 10.49 1.33 15.00
CA ASP A 162 11.91 1.11 15.27
C ASP A 162 12.72 0.92 13.97
N GLN A 163 12.05 0.45 12.90
CA GLN A 163 12.64 0.25 11.57
C GLN A 163 12.55 1.48 10.65
N LEU A 164 11.95 2.59 11.11
CA LEU A 164 11.79 3.81 10.33
C LEU A 164 13.03 4.70 10.41
N ALA A 165 13.61 5.05 9.28
CA ALA A 165 14.77 5.92 9.16
C ALA A 165 14.51 7.32 9.76
N GLU A 166 15.57 8.06 10.08
CA GLU A 166 15.49 9.50 10.34
C GLU A 166 14.92 10.22 9.12
N GLY A 167 13.93 11.10 9.32
CA GLY A 167 13.17 11.73 8.24
C GLY A 167 12.15 10.82 7.57
N GLY A 168 12.11 9.54 7.94
CA GLY A 168 11.20 8.55 7.35
C GLY A 168 9.73 8.80 7.65
N ARG A 169 8.86 8.27 6.78
CA ARG A 169 7.40 8.41 6.85
C ARG A 169 6.74 7.04 6.94
N LEU A 170 5.79 6.89 7.85
CA LEU A 170 5.01 5.66 8.02
C LEU A 170 3.53 6.00 7.90
N ILE A 171 2.80 5.24 7.08
CA ILE A 171 1.35 5.39 6.88
C ILE A 171 0.66 4.12 7.35
N ILE A 172 -0.33 4.28 8.23
CA ILE A 172 -1.05 3.15 8.83
C ILE A 172 -2.51 3.51 9.13
N PRO A 173 -3.48 2.62 8.84
CA PRO A 173 -4.84 2.71 9.38
C PRO A 173 -4.86 2.25 10.85
N ILE A 174 -5.31 3.11 11.78
CA ILE A 174 -5.43 2.78 13.21
C ILE A 174 -6.87 2.96 13.67
N GLY A 175 -7.43 1.97 14.37
CA GLY A 175 -8.79 2.04 14.91
C GLY A 175 -9.32 0.67 15.31
N ASP A 176 -10.63 0.53 15.29
CA ASP A 176 -11.30 -0.75 15.56
C ASP A 176 -11.50 -1.58 14.26
N MET A 177 -12.16 -2.75 14.38
CA MET A 177 -12.37 -3.65 13.23
C MET A 177 -13.36 -3.09 12.19
N SER A 178 -14.12 -2.05 12.52
CA SER A 178 -15.16 -1.48 11.68
C SER A 178 -14.75 -0.17 11.01
N SER A 179 -13.89 0.61 11.68
CA SER A 179 -13.52 1.97 11.29
C SER A 179 -12.10 2.30 11.77
N GLN A 180 -11.31 2.91 10.91
CA GLN A 180 -9.96 3.36 11.22
C GLN A 180 -9.76 4.80 10.76
N GLU A 181 -8.77 5.45 11.36
CA GLU A 181 -8.20 6.69 10.88
C GLU A 181 -6.86 6.41 10.21
N LEU A 182 -6.64 7.02 9.07
CA LEU A 182 -5.38 6.92 8.34
C LEU A 182 -4.37 7.88 8.96
N ILE A 183 -3.33 7.33 9.57
CA ILE A 183 -2.32 8.08 10.31
C ILE A 183 -1.00 8.10 9.55
N LYS A 184 -0.42 9.29 9.40
CA LYS A 184 0.97 9.49 8.98
C LYS A 184 1.83 9.76 10.19
N MET A 185 2.90 8.98 10.37
CA MET A 185 3.98 9.25 11.33
C MET A 185 5.21 9.72 10.58
N THR A 186 5.89 10.75 11.08
CA THR A 186 7.17 11.20 10.54
C THR A 186 8.22 11.16 11.65
N ASN A 187 9.33 10.45 11.42
CA ASN A 187 10.44 10.41 12.35
C ASN A 187 11.29 11.68 12.19
N ARG A 188 11.34 12.52 13.23
CA ARG A 188 12.21 13.71 13.29
C ARG A 188 13.14 13.62 14.51
N ARG A 189 14.35 13.16 14.30
CA ARG A 189 15.38 13.03 15.35
C ARG A 189 14.91 12.20 16.54
N GLY A 190 14.31 11.03 16.24
CA GLY A 190 13.75 10.13 17.25
C GLY A 190 12.44 10.60 17.89
N ARG A 191 11.85 11.72 17.42
CA ARG A 191 10.50 12.15 17.77
C ARG A 191 9.56 11.84 16.63
N TYR A 192 8.43 11.25 16.93
CA TYR A 192 7.42 10.90 15.93
C TYR A 192 6.34 11.97 15.91
N ILE A 193 6.17 12.60 14.73
CA ILE A 193 5.12 13.60 14.50
C ILE A 193 3.97 12.89 13.81
N GLU A 194 2.80 12.92 14.44
CA GLU A 194 1.56 12.35 13.93
C GLU A 194 0.76 13.37 13.13
N LYS A 195 0.15 12.91 12.01
CA LYS A 195 -0.84 13.64 11.24
C LYS A 195 -1.96 12.70 10.84
N ASN A 196 -3.20 13.06 11.19
CA ASN A 196 -4.40 12.37 10.74
C ASN A 196 -4.75 12.79 9.30
N LEU A 197 -4.96 11.83 8.42
CA LEU A 197 -5.29 12.01 7.00
C LEU A 197 -6.77 11.75 6.69
N GLY A 198 -7.57 11.38 7.69
CA GLY A 198 -9.01 11.12 7.59
C GLY A 198 -9.41 9.67 7.82
N GLY A 199 -10.72 9.44 7.83
CA GLY A 199 -11.30 8.11 8.07
C GLY A 199 -11.09 7.15 6.89
N CYS A 200 -10.92 5.87 7.21
CA CYS A 200 -10.77 4.80 6.23
C CYS A 200 -11.31 3.47 6.78
N ARG A 201 -11.36 2.46 5.90
CA ARG A 201 -11.71 1.10 6.30
C ARG A 201 -10.84 0.09 5.56
N PHE A 202 -10.13 -0.72 6.34
CA PHE A 202 -9.24 -1.78 5.86
C PHE A 202 -9.60 -3.13 6.49
N VAL A 203 -9.13 -4.20 5.86
CA VAL A 203 -9.06 -5.53 6.46
C VAL A 203 -8.12 -5.50 7.67
N ASN A 204 -8.28 -6.44 8.61
CA ASN A 204 -7.52 -6.44 9.86
C ASN A 204 -6.04 -6.82 9.63
N LEU A 205 -5.14 -6.08 10.24
CA LEU A 205 -3.73 -6.44 10.37
C LEU A 205 -3.60 -7.56 11.40
N ILE A 206 -3.43 -8.79 10.95
CA ILE A 206 -3.29 -9.97 11.81
C ILE A 206 -1.82 -10.24 12.09
N GLY A 207 -1.46 -10.40 13.36
CA GLY A 207 -0.09 -10.72 13.80
C GLY A 207 0.16 -10.44 15.27
N VAL A 208 1.39 -10.65 15.71
CA VAL A 208 1.80 -10.51 17.13
C VAL A 208 1.52 -9.12 17.69
N HIS A 209 1.68 -8.07 16.87
CA HIS A 209 1.43 -6.68 17.27
C HIS A 209 0.17 -6.08 16.63
N GLY A 210 -0.65 -6.89 15.96
CA GLY A 210 -1.92 -6.54 15.37
C GLY A 210 -3.12 -7.19 16.08
N TRP A 211 -4.15 -7.54 15.31
CA TRP A 211 -5.28 -8.32 15.78
C TRP A 211 -4.89 -9.81 15.89
N LYS A 212 -5.53 -10.51 16.80
CA LYS A 212 -5.47 -11.98 16.87
C LYS A 212 -6.45 -12.58 15.85
N GLU A 213 -6.14 -13.77 15.35
CA GLU A 213 -7.07 -14.57 14.55
C GLU A 213 -8.30 -14.98 15.36
#